data_d3ce9355e585b74422064129e6268dde
#
_entry.id   d3ce9355e585b74422064129e6268dde
#
_cell.length_a   1.000
_cell.length_b   1.000
_cell.length_c   1.000
_cell.angle_alpha   90.00
_cell.angle_beta   90.00
_cell.angle_gamma   90.00
#
_symmetry.space_group_name_H-M   'P 1'
#
loop_
_entity.id
_entity.type
_entity.pdbx_description
1 polymer ?
#
loop_
_entity_poly.entity_id
_entity_poly.type
_entity_poly.pdbx_seq_one_letter_code
_entity_poly.pdbx_strand_id
1 'polypeptide(L)'
;MIFKPVSSLTKEEKAFFIEKVGVYTRLLELHANSKGDSFAMDGTIDKSVLTELMNIGVISTEEEVHALRKVLGEDKYDGFISAVVYFLNHKEETEPIVFRLRNKSRKVLQEASEQRPAINVADFFCGAGGLSLGFSKAGYRIVFANDFQKICTETYIYNHPEIPSSKVFT
;
A
#
# COMPACT_ATOMS: atom_id res chain seq x y z
N MET A 1 -10.43 -2.30 -5.96
CA MET A 1 -9.01 -2.71 -6.11
C MET A 1 -8.13 -1.79 -5.27
N ILE A 2 -7.09 -2.30 -4.65
CA ILE A 2 -6.10 -1.52 -3.88
C ILE A 2 -4.95 -1.10 -4.79
N PHE A 3 -4.58 -1.98 -5.71
CA PHE A 3 -3.46 -1.85 -6.62
C PHE A 3 -3.93 -1.65 -8.06
N LYS A 4 -2.96 -1.40 -8.93
CA LYS A 4 -3.09 -1.42 -10.38
C LYS A 4 -2.38 -2.68 -10.89
N PRO A 5 -2.92 -3.41 -11.88
CA PRO A 5 -2.29 -4.62 -12.39
C PRO A 5 -0.84 -4.38 -12.84
N VAL A 6 0.03 -5.33 -12.50
CA VAL A 6 1.47 -5.22 -12.75
C VAL A 6 1.81 -5.03 -14.23
N SER A 7 1.01 -5.59 -15.13
CA SER A 7 1.14 -5.45 -16.58
C SER A 7 0.85 -4.04 -17.09
N SER A 8 0.08 -3.27 -16.35
CA SER A 8 -0.33 -1.91 -16.72
C SER A 8 0.50 -0.79 -16.10
N LEU A 9 1.54 -1.14 -15.33
CA LEU A 9 2.40 -0.16 -14.65
C LEU A 9 3.41 0.49 -15.60
N THR A 10 3.45 1.82 -15.59
CA THR A 10 4.56 2.56 -16.21
C THR A 10 5.86 2.36 -15.43
N LYS A 11 6.97 2.84 -16.00
CA LYS A 11 8.28 2.75 -15.33
C LYS A 11 8.30 3.53 -14.02
N GLU A 12 7.66 4.69 -13.99
CA GLU A 12 7.55 5.57 -12.82
C GLU A 12 6.64 4.96 -11.75
N GLU A 13 5.55 4.33 -12.16
CA GLU A 13 4.59 3.70 -11.26
C GLU A 13 5.13 2.44 -10.56
N LYS A 14 6.14 1.78 -11.12
CA LYS A 14 6.70 0.55 -10.54
C LYS A 14 7.31 0.77 -9.16
N ALA A 15 8.06 1.85 -8.96
CA ALA A 15 8.65 2.16 -7.66
C ALA A 15 7.56 2.34 -6.59
N PHE A 16 6.54 3.15 -6.90
CA PHE A 16 5.41 3.37 -6.02
C PHE A 16 4.60 2.08 -5.73
N PHE A 17 4.43 1.25 -6.74
CA PHE A 17 3.77 -0.06 -6.59
C PHE A 17 4.53 -0.96 -5.60
N ILE A 18 5.86 -1.07 -5.75
CA ILE A 18 6.71 -1.87 -4.85
C ILE A 18 6.61 -1.39 -3.41
N GLU A 19 6.63 -0.08 -3.18
CA GLU A 19 6.48 0.48 -1.84
C GLU A 19 5.09 0.21 -1.26
N LYS A 20 4.05 0.40 -2.05
CA LYS A 20 2.67 0.14 -1.63
C LYS A 20 2.44 -1.33 -1.26
N VAL A 21 3.05 -2.26 -2.02
CA VAL A 21 3.09 -3.68 -1.67
C VAL A 21 3.84 -3.90 -0.36
N GLY A 22 4.98 -3.24 -0.17
CA GLY A 22 5.74 -3.29 1.07
C GLY A 22 4.94 -2.80 2.28
N VAL A 23 4.17 -1.73 2.14
CA VAL A 23 3.29 -1.23 3.21
C VAL A 23 2.18 -2.23 3.54
N TYR A 24 1.54 -2.82 2.53
CA TYR A 24 0.54 -3.86 2.73
C TYR A 24 1.12 -5.05 3.52
N THR A 25 2.27 -5.56 3.07
CA THR A 25 2.99 -6.64 3.73
C THR A 25 3.31 -6.29 5.19
N ARG A 26 3.90 -5.13 5.41
CA ARG A 26 4.33 -4.69 6.74
C ARG A 26 3.19 -4.56 7.73
N LEU A 27 2.04 -4.07 7.31
CA LEU A 27 0.88 -3.93 8.18
C LEU A 27 0.33 -5.27 8.64
N LEU A 28 0.28 -6.27 7.76
CA LEU A 28 -0.18 -7.60 8.11
C LEU A 28 0.86 -8.34 8.96
N GLU A 29 2.14 -8.14 8.68
CA GLU A 29 3.23 -8.64 9.53
C GLU A 29 3.17 -8.05 10.95
N LEU A 30 2.94 -6.74 11.09
CA LEU A 30 2.79 -6.09 12.39
C LEU A 30 1.56 -6.63 13.14
N HIS A 31 0.46 -6.87 12.43
CA HIS A 31 -0.72 -7.48 13.03
C HIS A 31 -0.41 -8.90 13.52
N ALA A 32 0.22 -9.74 12.70
CA ALA A 32 0.63 -11.09 13.08
C ALA A 32 1.53 -11.08 14.32
N ASN A 33 2.56 -10.24 14.32
CA ASN A 33 3.47 -10.10 15.45
C ASN A 33 2.76 -9.65 16.73
N SER A 34 1.75 -8.77 16.62
CA SER A 34 0.97 -8.31 17.79
C SER A 34 0.13 -9.42 18.40
N LYS A 35 -0.20 -10.46 17.64
CA LYS A 35 -0.96 -11.64 18.07
C LYS A 35 -0.04 -12.79 18.53
N GLY A 36 1.26 -12.68 18.29
CA GLY A 36 2.22 -13.77 18.52
C GLY A 36 2.20 -14.84 17.43
N ASP A 37 1.59 -14.54 16.29
CA ASP A 37 1.55 -15.44 15.14
C ASP A 37 2.86 -15.38 14.36
N SER A 38 3.30 -16.53 13.84
CA SER A 38 4.41 -16.57 12.91
C SER A 38 3.93 -16.26 11.50
N PHE A 39 4.62 -15.36 10.83
CA PHE A 39 4.46 -15.12 9.40
C PHE A 39 5.13 -16.28 8.65
N ALA A 40 4.38 -17.30 8.28
CA ALA A 40 4.93 -18.42 7.55
C ALA A 40 5.35 -17.97 6.14
N MET A 41 6.64 -18.03 5.85
CA MET A 41 7.20 -17.78 4.51
C MET A 41 6.92 -19.00 3.62
N ASP A 42 5.66 -19.25 3.32
CA ASP A 42 5.25 -20.29 2.36
C ASP A 42 4.75 -19.60 1.09
N GLY A 43 5.61 -19.53 0.09
CA GLY A 43 5.31 -18.92 -1.21
C GLY A 43 4.39 -19.75 -2.10
N THR A 44 3.67 -20.72 -1.56
CA THR A 44 2.73 -21.56 -2.30
C THR A 44 1.51 -20.74 -2.70
N ILE A 45 1.28 -20.63 -4.01
CA ILE A 45 0.11 -19.96 -4.56
C ILE A 45 -0.94 -21.01 -4.88
N ASP A 46 -2.01 -21.01 -4.11
CA ASP A 46 -3.22 -21.75 -4.40
C ASP A 46 -4.26 -20.87 -5.12
N LYS A 47 -5.41 -21.47 -5.43
CA LYS A 47 -6.52 -20.74 -6.09
C LYS A 47 -7.08 -19.59 -5.25
N SER A 48 -7.03 -19.69 -3.92
CA SER A 48 -7.53 -18.66 -3.02
C SER A 48 -6.61 -17.44 -3.05
N VAL A 49 -5.30 -17.67 -3.01
CA VAL A 49 -4.28 -16.62 -3.15
C VAL A 49 -4.39 -15.93 -4.50
N LEU A 50 -4.51 -16.68 -5.60
CA LEU A 50 -4.72 -16.13 -6.95
C LEU A 50 -5.94 -15.23 -7.00
N THR A 51 -7.07 -15.71 -6.47
CA THR A 51 -8.32 -14.93 -6.43
C THR A 51 -8.13 -13.64 -5.65
N GLU A 52 -7.44 -13.69 -4.51
CA GLU A 52 -7.20 -12.49 -3.71
C GLU A 52 -6.24 -11.50 -4.39
N LEU A 53 -5.20 -11.98 -5.07
CA LEU A 53 -4.30 -11.13 -5.86
C LEU A 53 -5.06 -10.36 -6.96
N MET A 54 -6.07 -11.00 -7.59
CA MET A 54 -6.97 -10.35 -8.54
C MET A 54 -7.90 -9.34 -7.84
N ASN A 55 -8.48 -9.70 -6.68
CA ASN A 55 -9.38 -8.84 -5.90
C ASN A 55 -8.71 -7.55 -5.45
N ILE A 56 -7.48 -7.62 -4.97
CA ILE A 56 -6.69 -6.45 -4.59
C ILE A 56 -6.12 -5.71 -5.79
N GLY A 57 -6.09 -6.34 -6.95
CA GLY A 57 -5.78 -5.75 -8.25
C GLY A 57 -4.29 -5.71 -8.61
N VAL A 58 -3.44 -6.56 -8.01
CA VAL A 58 -2.02 -6.66 -8.40
C VAL A 58 -1.83 -7.41 -9.71
N ILE A 59 -2.73 -8.35 -10.02
CA ILE A 59 -2.79 -9.08 -11.26
C ILE A 59 -4.19 -9.04 -11.85
N SER A 60 -4.32 -9.20 -13.16
CA SER A 60 -5.60 -9.35 -13.89
C SER A 60 -5.82 -10.80 -14.33
N THR A 61 -4.75 -11.55 -14.59
CA THR A 61 -4.77 -12.95 -15.00
C THR A 61 -3.74 -13.75 -14.22
N GLU A 62 -3.88 -15.07 -14.21
CA GLU A 62 -2.95 -15.97 -13.51
C GLU A 62 -1.54 -15.90 -14.08
N GLU A 63 -1.40 -15.68 -15.38
CA GLU A 63 -0.09 -15.59 -16.05
C GLU A 63 0.74 -14.39 -15.57
N GLU A 64 0.07 -13.36 -15.04
CA GLU A 64 0.76 -12.16 -14.51
C GLU A 64 1.49 -12.40 -13.18
N VAL A 65 1.29 -13.53 -12.52
CA VAL A 65 2.03 -13.91 -11.30
C VAL A 65 3.55 -13.91 -11.54
N HIS A 66 3.98 -14.40 -12.70
CA HIS A 66 5.39 -14.38 -13.05
C HIS A 66 5.95 -12.95 -13.24
N ALA A 67 5.14 -12.08 -13.84
CA ALA A 67 5.48 -10.66 -13.97
C ALA A 67 5.53 -9.94 -12.61
N LEU A 68 4.60 -10.28 -11.71
CA LEU A 68 4.58 -9.76 -10.33
C LEU A 68 5.86 -10.14 -9.58
N ARG A 69 6.27 -11.41 -9.65
CA ARG A 69 7.51 -11.90 -9.04
C ARG A 69 8.74 -11.16 -9.58
N LYS A 70 8.81 -10.95 -10.89
CA LYS A 70 9.89 -10.20 -11.53
C LYS A 70 9.94 -8.73 -11.11
N VAL A 71 8.80 -8.08 -10.93
CA VAL A 71 8.72 -6.67 -10.52
C VAL A 71 9.11 -6.49 -9.06
N LEU A 72 8.69 -7.39 -8.17
CA LEU A 72 8.97 -7.28 -6.73
C LEU A 72 10.38 -7.77 -6.36
N GLY A 73 10.92 -8.75 -7.09
CA GLY A 73 12.07 -9.55 -6.66
C GLY A 73 11.67 -10.61 -5.64
N GLU A 74 12.51 -11.65 -5.48
CA GLU A 74 12.17 -12.86 -4.69
C GLU A 74 11.75 -12.51 -3.25
N ASP A 75 12.58 -11.80 -2.49
CA ASP A 75 12.34 -11.53 -1.07
C ASP A 75 11.03 -10.79 -0.81
N LYS A 76 10.74 -9.74 -1.61
CA LYS A 76 9.51 -8.96 -1.46
C LYS A 76 8.28 -9.72 -1.95
N TYR A 77 8.47 -10.55 -2.98
CA TYR A 77 7.41 -11.40 -3.49
C TYR A 77 6.97 -12.42 -2.44
N ASP A 78 7.91 -13.16 -1.86
CA ASP A 78 7.59 -14.17 -0.85
C ASP A 78 6.96 -13.55 0.40
N GLY A 79 7.49 -12.42 0.86
CA GLY A 79 6.87 -11.67 1.96
C GLY A 79 5.45 -11.19 1.64
N PHE A 80 5.20 -10.75 0.41
CA PHE A 80 3.89 -10.31 -0.02
C PHE A 80 2.89 -11.46 -0.13
N ILE A 81 3.30 -12.61 -0.69
CA ILE A 81 2.43 -13.80 -0.75
C ILE A 81 2.10 -14.28 0.67
N SER A 82 3.09 -14.32 1.56
CA SER A 82 2.85 -14.65 2.98
C SER A 82 1.84 -13.70 3.64
N ALA A 83 1.89 -12.41 3.31
CA ALA A 83 0.91 -11.44 3.79
C ALA A 83 -0.51 -11.73 3.25
N VAL A 84 -0.63 -12.10 1.99
CA VAL A 84 -1.92 -12.47 1.39
C VAL A 84 -2.48 -13.74 2.02
N VAL A 85 -1.63 -14.75 2.24
CA VAL A 85 -2.02 -15.99 2.95
C VAL A 85 -2.48 -15.67 4.37
N TYR A 86 -1.71 -14.85 5.10
CA TYR A 86 -2.08 -14.43 6.45
C TYR A 86 -3.43 -13.71 6.47
N PHE A 87 -3.64 -12.77 5.54
CA PHE A 87 -4.91 -12.08 5.37
C PHE A 87 -6.08 -13.05 5.17
N LEU A 88 -5.92 -14.04 4.29
CA LEU A 88 -6.96 -15.02 3.99
C LEU A 88 -7.31 -15.88 5.22
N ASN A 89 -6.32 -16.24 6.03
CA ASN A 89 -6.51 -17.05 7.23
C ASN A 89 -7.10 -16.25 8.41
N HIS A 90 -6.90 -14.91 8.44
CA HIS A 90 -7.33 -14.03 9.53
C HIS A 90 -8.24 -12.90 9.02
N LYS A 91 -9.10 -13.21 8.06
CA LYS A 91 -9.87 -12.23 7.31
C LYS A 91 -10.73 -11.32 8.18
N GLU A 92 -11.42 -11.89 9.19
CA GLU A 92 -12.29 -11.11 10.08
C GLU A 92 -11.52 -10.03 10.85
N GLU A 93 -10.30 -10.32 11.30
CA GLU A 93 -9.49 -9.40 12.08
C GLU A 93 -8.74 -8.39 11.20
N THR A 94 -8.34 -8.80 10.00
CA THR A 94 -7.50 -8.00 9.08
C THR A 94 -8.30 -7.25 8.02
N GLU A 95 -9.55 -7.61 7.77
CA GLU A 95 -10.43 -6.93 6.81
C GLU A 95 -10.51 -5.41 7.05
N PRO A 96 -10.57 -4.88 8.30
CA PRO A 96 -10.55 -3.44 8.52
C PRO A 96 -9.30 -2.74 7.98
N ILE A 97 -8.14 -3.41 8.02
CA ILE A 97 -6.87 -2.91 7.49
C ILE A 97 -6.95 -2.83 5.96
N VAL A 98 -7.35 -3.93 5.33
CA VAL A 98 -7.48 -4.05 3.87
C VAL A 98 -8.58 -3.15 3.32
N PHE A 99 -9.70 -3.04 4.05
CA PHE A 99 -10.82 -2.16 3.69
C PHE A 99 -10.41 -0.68 3.67
N ARG A 100 -9.62 -0.23 4.65
CA ARG A 100 -9.10 1.14 4.66
C ARG A 100 -8.19 1.42 3.47
N LEU A 101 -7.31 0.48 3.11
CA LEU A 101 -6.49 0.56 1.90
C LEU A 101 -7.35 0.69 0.63
N ARG A 102 -8.38 -0.15 0.53
CA ARG A 102 -9.30 -0.17 -0.62
C ARG A 102 -10.06 1.14 -0.78
N ASN A 103 -10.60 1.67 0.28
CA ASN A 103 -11.39 2.90 0.25
C ASN A 103 -10.55 4.15 0.00
N LYS A 104 -9.34 4.21 0.56
CA LYS A 104 -8.42 5.32 0.29
C LYS A 104 -7.99 5.35 -1.18
N SER A 105 -7.71 4.20 -1.78
CA SER A 105 -7.37 4.12 -3.20
C SER A 105 -8.51 4.60 -4.12
N ARG A 106 -9.78 4.35 -3.76
CA ARG A 106 -10.94 4.87 -4.51
C ARG A 106 -11.07 6.38 -4.40
N LYS A 107 -10.87 6.92 -3.21
CA LYS A 107 -11.01 8.36 -2.94
C LYS A 107 -9.97 9.18 -3.70
N VAL A 108 -8.74 8.70 -3.77
CA VAL A 108 -7.64 9.32 -4.54
C VAL A 108 -7.95 9.43 -6.03
N LEU A 109 -8.55 8.40 -6.62
CA LEU A 109 -8.93 8.41 -8.04
C LEU A 109 -10.05 9.42 -8.34
N GLN A 110 -10.94 9.68 -7.38
CA GLN A 110 -12.00 10.68 -7.52
C GLN A 110 -11.48 12.12 -7.33
N GLU A 111 -10.59 12.34 -6.35
CA GLU A 111 -10.04 13.66 -6.02
C GLU A 111 -9.00 14.14 -7.06
N ALA A 112 -8.28 13.22 -7.71
CA ALA A 112 -7.35 13.56 -8.80
C ALA A 112 -8.05 14.13 -10.05
N SER A 113 -9.36 13.92 -10.18
CA SER A 113 -10.16 14.48 -11.29
C SER A 113 -10.62 15.93 -11.06
N GLU A 114 -10.53 16.45 -9.83
CA GLU A 114 -10.89 17.82 -9.48
C GLU A 114 -9.64 18.69 -9.32
N GLN A 115 -9.12 19.19 -10.46
CA GLN A 115 -7.99 20.13 -10.47
C GLN A 115 -8.39 21.48 -9.87
N ARG A 116 -8.12 21.67 -8.59
CA ARG A 116 -8.14 23.01 -7.97
C ARG A 116 -6.71 23.50 -7.82
N PRO A 117 -6.41 24.80 -8.00
CA PRO A 117 -5.12 25.36 -7.65
C PRO A 117 -4.96 25.32 -6.11
N ALA A 118 -4.31 24.29 -5.64
CA ALA A 118 -4.10 24.10 -4.21
C ALA A 118 -2.82 24.81 -3.76
N ILE A 119 -2.87 25.48 -2.62
CA ILE A 119 -1.67 25.96 -1.92
C ILE A 119 -0.87 24.72 -1.51
N ASN A 120 0.44 24.75 -1.80
CA ASN A 120 1.36 23.67 -1.44
C ASN A 120 1.72 23.72 0.04
N VAL A 121 1.71 22.57 0.70
CA VAL A 121 2.09 22.41 2.11
C VAL A 121 3.22 21.38 2.23
N ALA A 122 4.22 21.69 3.05
CA ALA A 122 5.23 20.74 3.50
C ALA A 122 4.92 20.36 4.95
N ASP A 123 4.85 19.07 5.25
CA ASP A 123 4.56 18.54 6.59
C ASP A 123 5.86 17.98 7.20
N PHE A 124 6.41 18.72 8.16
CA PHE A 124 7.58 18.30 8.91
C PHE A 124 7.15 17.61 10.20
N PHE A 125 7.84 16.51 10.55
CA PHE A 125 7.45 15.63 11.66
C PHE A 125 6.03 15.07 11.47
N CYS A 126 5.79 14.54 10.28
CA CYS A 126 4.46 14.20 9.78
C CYS A 126 3.78 13.07 10.57
N GLY A 127 4.53 12.26 11.32
CA GLY A 127 3.98 11.13 12.06
C GLY A 127 3.15 10.21 11.15
N ALA A 128 1.94 9.91 11.58
CA ALA A 128 0.97 9.12 10.80
C ALA A 128 0.16 9.96 9.78
N GLY A 129 0.41 11.27 9.67
CA GLY A 129 -0.20 12.16 8.68
C GLY A 129 -1.52 12.82 9.12
N GLY A 130 -1.79 12.94 10.41
CA GLY A 130 -3.02 13.56 10.90
C GLY A 130 -3.17 15.02 10.46
N LEU A 131 -2.08 15.80 10.52
CA LEU A 131 -2.04 17.19 10.08
C LEU A 131 -2.22 17.29 8.56
N SER A 132 -1.49 16.49 7.80
CA SER A 132 -1.65 16.40 6.34
C SER A 132 -3.09 16.08 5.93
N LEU A 133 -3.77 15.17 6.66
CA LEU A 133 -5.17 14.87 6.41
C LEU A 133 -6.07 16.10 6.60
N GLY A 134 -5.80 16.90 7.64
CA GLY A 134 -6.53 18.14 7.90
C GLY A 134 -6.34 19.15 6.77
N PHE A 135 -5.12 19.38 6.34
CA PHE A 135 -4.81 20.26 5.22
C PHE A 135 -5.43 19.78 3.90
N SER A 136 -5.31 18.48 3.61
CA SER A 136 -5.91 17.90 2.39
C SER A 136 -7.43 18.08 2.37
N LYS A 137 -8.12 17.89 3.50
CA LYS A 137 -9.57 18.15 3.62
C LYS A 137 -9.92 19.63 3.44
N ALA A 138 -9.02 20.54 3.81
CA ALA A 138 -9.18 21.97 3.61
C ALA A 138 -8.85 22.44 2.18
N GLY A 139 -8.46 21.52 1.28
CA GLY A 139 -8.17 21.83 -0.12
C GLY A 139 -6.71 22.19 -0.41
N TYR A 140 -5.81 21.97 0.54
CA TYR A 140 -4.37 22.16 0.35
C TYR A 140 -3.74 20.92 -0.26
N ARG A 141 -2.62 21.10 -0.98
CA ARG A 141 -1.86 20.00 -1.58
C ARG A 141 -0.58 19.75 -0.82
N ILE A 142 -0.44 18.58 -0.24
CA ILE A 142 0.81 18.17 0.41
C ILE A 142 1.83 17.82 -0.68
N VAL A 143 2.97 18.50 -0.68
CA VAL A 143 4.03 18.30 -1.67
C VAL A 143 5.29 17.70 -1.09
N PHE A 144 5.38 17.62 0.23
CA PHE A 144 6.51 17.08 0.98
C PHE A 144 6.05 16.65 2.36
N ALA A 145 6.56 15.52 2.84
CA ALA A 145 6.42 15.09 4.22
C ALA A 145 7.72 14.44 4.71
N ASN A 146 8.05 14.60 5.98
CA ASN A 146 9.15 13.86 6.58
C ASN A 146 8.91 13.54 8.05
N ASP A 147 9.53 12.45 8.51
CA ASP A 147 9.65 12.12 9.92
C ASP A 147 10.98 11.38 10.13
N PHE A 148 11.60 11.53 11.31
CA PHE A 148 12.85 10.85 11.64
C PHE A 148 12.66 9.36 11.98
N GLN A 149 11.41 8.95 12.25
CA GLN A 149 11.08 7.55 12.53
C GLN A 149 10.53 6.86 11.28
N LYS A 150 11.20 5.82 10.84
CA LYS A 150 10.81 5.03 9.67
C LYS A 150 9.38 4.49 9.77
N ILE A 151 8.97 4.03 10.96
CA ILE A 151 7.60 3.54 11.18
C ILE A 151 6.56 4.64 10.94
N CYS A 152 6.87 5.91 11.25
CA CYS A 152 6.00 7.04 10.99
C CYS A 152 5.85 7.28 9.50
N THR A 153 6.94 7.32 8.74
CA THR A 153 6.90 7.53 7.28
C THR A 153 6.23 6.37 6.55
N GLU A 154 6.45 5.12 6.96
CA GLU A 154 5.72 3.96 6.44
C GLU A 154 4.20 4.08 6.71
N THR A 155 3.81 4.45 7.93
CA THR A 155 2.41 4.69 8.30
C THR A 155 1.82 5.87 7.53
N TYR A 156 2.61 6.93 7.31
CA TYR A 156 2.21 8.08 6.54
C TYR A 156 1.88 7.70 5.08
N ILE A 157 2.79 6.99 4.40
CA ILE A 157 2.59 6.51 3.02
C ILE A 157 1.31 5.67 2.92
N TYR A 158 1.06 4.83 3.92
CA TYR A 158 -0.18 4.07 4.01
C TYR A 158 -1.42 4.95 4.16
N ASN A 159 -1.33 5.98 5.00
CA ASN A 159 -2.44 6.88 5.29
C ASN A 159 -2.71 7.88 4.17
N HIS A 160 -1.69 8.21 3.37
CA HIS A 160 -1.72 9.22 2.32
C HIS A 160 -1.28 8.66 0.97
N PRO A 161 -2.04 7.71 0.38
CA PRO A 161 -1.69 7.10 -0.91
C PRO A 161 -1.75 8.10 -2.08
N GLU A 162 -2.36 9.28 -1.88
CA GLU A 162 -2.38 10.39 -2.82
C GLU A 162 -1.04 11.12 -2.93
N ILE A 163 -0.17 10.95 -1.94
CA ILE A 163 1.14 11.59 -1.92
C ILE A 163 2.17 10.58 -2.42
N PRO A 164 2.91 10.90 -3.50
CA PRO A 164 3.97 10.01 -3.97
C PRO A 164 5.00 9.76 -2.86
N SER A 165 5.39 8.52 -2.67
CA SER A 165 6.39 8.13 -1.68
C SER A 165 7.75 8.81 -1.88
N SER A 166 8.08 9.18 -3.14
CA SER A 166 9.24 10.02 -3.46
C SER A 166 9.19 11.44 -2.83
N LYS A 167 8.09 11.79 -2.19
CA LYS A 167 7.89 13.04 -1.44
C LYS A 167 7.82 12.83 0.06
N VAL A 168 8.00 11.59 0.54
CA VAL A 168 8.01 11.23 1.96
C VAL A 168 9.41 10.73 2.33
N PHE A 169 10.04 11.39 3.30
CA PHE A 169 11.45 11.16 3.65
C PHE A 169 11.58 10.77 5.13
N THR A 170 12.48 9.83 5.38
CA THR A 170 12.90 9.44 6.75
C THR A 170 14.22 10.06 7.07
#